data_aa894f8ce6adfb78d6d403c029d1340e
#
_entry.id   aa894f8ce6adfb78d6d403c029d1340e
#
_cell.length_a   1.000
_cell.length_b   1.000
_cell.length_c   1.000
_cell.angle_alpha   90.00
_cell.angle_beta   90.00
_cell.angle_gamma   90.00
#
_symmetry.space_group_name_H-M   'P 1'
#
loop_
_entity.id
_entity.type
_entity.pdbx_description
1 polymer ?
#
loop_
_entity_poly.entity_id
_entity_poly.type
_entity_poly.pdbx_seq_one_letter_code
_entity_poly.pdbx_strand_id
1 'polypeptide(L)'
;MIGPGFAQKVVEEVNKIRLNPKTYSNKIRGYLSCFQGNVLRIPKQPGLMTNEGPAAYQEAADFLLSLPKLQPLTLDNSLNSAAQDMAEELSHYDNFEQMDAINRDSILEKYGHYEGQFGESTDFGSMSPEMVVVNLLVDDGNKSRGNRKMLFKETYKKI
;
A
#
# COMPACT_ATOMS: atom_id res chain seq x y z
N MET A 1 -5.81 14.33 10.84
CA MET A 1 -6.83 14.31 9.77
C MET A 1 -6.13 14.25 8.42
N ILE A 2 -6.49 13.29 7.58
CA ILE A 2 -5.97 13.18 6.21
C ILE A 2 -6.60 14.32 5.40
N GLY A 3 -5.76 15.13 4.72
CA GLY A 3 -6.22 16.31 3.98
C GLY A 3 -6.87 15.96 2.63
N PRO A 4 -7.59 16.92 2.02
CA PRO A 4 -8.18 16.72 0.70
C PRO A 4 -7.11 16.38 -0.34
N GLY A 5 -7.44 15.48 -1.26
CA GLY A 5 -6.52 15.00 -2.30
C GLY A 5 -5.49 13.96 -1.85
N PHE A 6 -5.61 13.42 -0.63
CA PHE A 6 -4.70 12.38 -0.14
C PHE A 6 -4.79 11.11 -1.01
N ALA A 7 -6.01 10.64 -1.29
CA ALA A 7 -6.22 9.47 -2.15
C ALA A 7 -5.59 9.64 -3.54
N GLN A 8 -5.79 10.80 -4.17
CA GLN A 8 -5.16 11.12 -5.45
C GLN A 8 -3.63 11.01 -5.37
N LYS A 9 -3.01 11.53 -4.31
CA LYS A 9 -1.57 11.45 -4.12
C LYS A 9 -1.08 10.02 -3.86
N VAL A 10 -1.89 9.18 -3.19
CA VAL A 10 -1.57 7.74 -3.06
C VAL A 10 -1.57 7.08 -4.43
N VAL A 11 -2.58 7.33 -5.27
CA VAL A 11 -2.62 6.79 -6.65
C VAL A 11 -1.44 7.27 -7.48
N GLU A 12 -1.06 8.53 -7.37
CA GLU A 12 0.12 9.08 -8.02
C GLU A 12 1.41 8.37 -7.58
N GLU A 13 1.55 8.08 -6.28
CA GLU A 13 2.70 7.35 -5.76
C GLU A 13 2.70 5.88 -6.20
N VAL A 14 1.55 5.20 -6.20
CA VAL A 14 1.40 3.85 -6.80
C VAL A 14 1.81 3.87 -8.26
N ASN A 15 1.42 4.88 -9.01
CA ASN A 15 1.78 4.99 -10.43
C ASN A 15 3.28 5.25 -10.64
N LYS A 16 3.95 5.93 -9.74
CA LYS A 16 5.42 6.08 -9.79
C LYS A 16 6.12 4.71 -9.73
N ILE A 17 5.72 3.84 -8.81
CA ILE A 17 6.32 2.49 -8.71
C ILE A 17 5.98 1.61 -9.91
N ARG A 18 4.77 1.71 -10.46
CA ARG A 18 4.34 0.92 -11.63
C ARG A 18 5.06 1.36 -12.91
N LEU A 19 5.20 2.67 -13.12
CA LEU A 19 5.83 3.23 -14.32
C LEU A 19 7.37 3.14 -14.29
N ASN A 20 7.97 3.27 -13.11
CA ASN A 20 9.43 3.33 -12.97
C ASN A 20 9.94 2.50 -11.78
N PRO A 21 9.69 1.16 -11.75
CA PRO A 21 10.03 0.33 -10.60
C PRO A 21 11.52 0.36 -10.27
N LYS A 22 12.39 0.34 -11.28
CA LYS A 22 13.85 0.38 -11.07
C LYS A 22 14.33 1.67 -10.41
N THR A 23 13.75 2.81 -10.79
CA THR A 23 14.07 4.09 -10.14
C THR A 23 13.56 4.11 -8.70
N TYR A 24 12.37 3.57 -8.47
CA TYR A 24 11.79 3.49 -7.13
C TYR A 24 12.57 2.55 -6.20
N SER A 25 13.21 1.50 -6.74
CA SER A 25 14.13 0.64 -5.99
C SER A 25 15.22 1.43 -5.27
N ASN A 26 15.81 2.45 -5.93
CA ASN A 26 16.81 3.30 -5.31
C ASN A 26 16.25 4.09 -4.11
N LYS A 27 14.99 4.54 -4.21
CA LYS A 27 14.30 5.20 -3.11
C LYS A 27 14.14 4.25 -1.91
N ILE A 28 13.70 3.01 -2.14
CA ILE A 28 13.57 2.01 -1.07
C ILE A 28 14.93 1.70 -0.44
N ARG A 29 15.99 1.57 -1.22
CA ARG A 29 17.35 1.39 -0.70
C ARG A 29 17.82 2.56 0.16
N GLY A 30 17.37 3.78 -0.14
CA GLY A 30 17.68 4.95 0.68
C GLY A 30 17.23 4.81 2.14
N TYR A 31 16.14 4.08 2.40
CA TYR A 31 15.69 3.82 3.76
C TYR A 31 16.60 2.88 4.56
N LEU A 32 17.44 2.06 3.90
CA LEU A 32 18.32 1.12 4.61
C LEU A 32 19.28 1.84 5.56
N SER A 33 19.76 3.02 5.20
CA SER A 33 20.62 3.83 6.06
C SER A 33 19.91 4.47 7.26
N CYS A 34 18.57 4.44 7.27
CA CYS A 34 17.74 4.98 8.35
C CYS A 34 17.42 3.94 9.44
N PHE A 35 17.91 2.70 9.31
CA PHE A 35 17.64 1.67 10.29
C PHE A 35 18.62 1.69 11.47
N GLN A 36 18.07 1.47 12.66
CA GLN A 36 18.82 1.16 13.89
C GLN A 36 18.23 -0.15 14.44
N GLY A 37 18.89 -1.28 14.18
CA GLY A 37 18.29 -2.59 14.37
C GLY A 37 17.03 -2.73 13.51
N ASN A 38 15.90 -3.08 14.13
CA ASN A 38 14.61 -3.18 13.43
C ASN A 38 13.79 -1.87 13.50
N VAL A 39 14.35 -0.78 13.98
CA VAL A 39 13.66 0.51 14.04
C VAL A 39 14.07 1.38 12.85
N LEU A 40 13.10 1.70 12.00
CA LEU A 40 13.27 2.67 10.91
C LEU A 40 13.13 4.10 11.49
N ARG A 41 14.19 4.92 11.35
CA ARG A 41 14.24 6.31 11.84
C ARG A 41 14.39 7.28 10.69
N ILE A 42 13.26 7.69 10.14
CA ILE A 42 13.22 8.75 9.13
C ILE A 42 13.34 10.11 9.84
N PRO A 43 14.19 11.04 9.38
CA PRO A 43 14.31 12.36 9.98
C PRO A 43 12.96 13.07 10.11
N LYS A 44 12.71 13.67 11.28
CA LYS A 44 11.47 14.40 11.62
C LYS A 44 10.20 13.53 11.69
N GLN A 45 10.33 12.21 11.73
CA GLN A 45 9.22 11.28 11.94
C GLN A 45 9.47 10.44 13.19
N PRO A 46 8.43 9.96 13.87
CA PRO A 46 8.56 8.94 14.90
C PRO A 46 9.27 7.69 14.34
N GLY A 47 10.06 7.03 15.18
CA GLY A 47 10.67 5.75 14.79
C GLY A 47 9.58 4.68 14.60
N LEU A 48 9.64 3.96 13.50
CA LEU A 48 8.75 2.85 13.17
C LEU A 48 9.44 1.53 13.51
N MET A 49 8.87 0.78 14.47
CA MET A 49 9.29 -0.59 14.74
C MET A 49 8.81 -1.50 13.60
N THR A 50 9.73 -2.25 13.02
CA THR A 50 9.44 -3.21 11.95
C THR A 50 9.66 -4.63 12.44
N ASN A 51 8.99 -5.60 11.82
CA ASN A 51 9.10 -7.02 12.18
C ASN A 51 10.38 -7.65 11.62
N GLU A 52 10.68 -7.37 10.35
CA GLU A 52 11.77 -8.00 9.59
C GLU A 52 12.98 -7.07 9.42
N GLY A 53 12.85 -5.81 9.84
CA GLY A 53 13.94 -4.82 9.78
C GLY A 53 14.35 -4.48 8.34
N PRO A 54 15.63 -4.14 8.13
CA PRO A 54 16.13 -3.76 6.81
C PRO A 54 16.02 -4.86 5.74
N ALA A 55 15.89 -6.12 6.14
CA ALA A 55 15.81 -7.24 5.21
C ALA A 55 14.56 -7.16 4.30
N ALA A 56 13.40 -6.80 4.85
CA ALA A 56 12.17 -6.63 4.07
C ALA A 56 12.29 -5.48 3.05
N TYR A 57 12.97 -4.41 3.42
CA TYR A 57 13.22 -3.26 2.54
C TYR A 57 14.19 -3.63 1.42
N GLN A 58 15.26 -4.37 1.73
CA GLN A 58 16.18 -4.87 0.71
C GLN A 58 15.46 -5.80 -0.27
N GLU A 59 14.65 -6.74 0.23
CA GLU A 59 13.84 -7.64 -0.59
C GLU A 59 12.89 -6.86 -1.51
N ALA A 60 12.19 -5.84 -0.98
CA ALA A 60 11.31 -4.99 -1.78
C ALA A 60 12.06 -4.24 -2.88
N ALA A 61 13.24 -3.71 -2.56
CA ALA A 61 14.08 -3.03 -3.54
C ALA A 61 14.55 -3.97 -4.66
N ASP A 62 14.95 -5.19 -4.32
CA ASP A 62 15.41 -6.20 -5.29
C ASP A 62 14.25 -6.71 -6.15
N PHE A 63 13.07 -6.89 -5.55
CA PHE A 63 11.85 -7.21 -6.28
C PHE A 63 11.54 -6.17 -7.37
N LEU A 64 11.63 -4.88 -7.05
CA LEU A 64 11.40 -3.80 -8.01
C LEU A 64 12.37 -3.82 -9.21
N LEU A 65 13.62 -4.29 -9.01
CA LEU A 65 14.58 -4.39 -10.11
C LEU A 65 14.19 -5.46 -11.14
N SER A 66 13.45 -6.48 -10.71
CA SER A 66 13.00 -7.58 -11.58
C SER A 66 11.77 -7.24 -12.40
N LEU A 67 11.07 -6.15 -12.05
CA LEU A 67 9.79 -5.82 -12.68
C LEU A 67 9.93 -5.04 -13.98
N PRO A 68 9.08 -5.34 -14.98
CA PRO A 68 8.87 -4.46 -16.12
C PRO A 68 8.07 -3.22 -15.71
N LYS A 69 8.04 -2.22 -16.58
CA LYS A 69 7.07 -1.12 -16.46
C LYS A 69 5.66 -1.65 -16.65
N LEU A 70 4.75 -1.21 -15.80
CA LEU A 70 3.33 -1.51 -15.90
C LEU A 70 2.53 -0.28 -16.29
N GLN A 71 1.32 -0.50 -16.81
CA GLN A 71 0.39 0.59 -17.06
C GLN A 71 -0.03 1.26 -15.75
N PRO A 72 -0.22 2.59 -15.74
CA PRO A 72 -0.73 3.29 -14.57
C PRO A 72 -2.16 2.87 -14.28
N LEU A 73 -2.54 2.98 -13.01
CA LEU A 73 -3.92 2.83 -12.58
C LEU A 73 -4.63 4.18 -12.64
N THR A 74 -5.91 4.14 -12.96
CA THR A 74 -6.77 5.34 -12.94
C THR A 74 -7.58 5.37 -11.66
N LEU A 75 -7.60 6.52 -10.98
CA LEU A 75 -8.47 6.72 -9.82
C LEU A 75 -9.94 6.57 -10.25
N ASP A 76 -10.65 5.68 -9.59
CA ASP A 76 -12.08 5.47 -9.78
C ASP A 76 -12.83 5.99 -8.55
N ASN A 77 -13.78 6.90 -8.75
CA ASN A 77 -14.50 7.52 -7.64
C ASN A 77 -15.34 6.52 -6.84
N SER A 78 -15.87 5.49 -7.47
CA SER A 78 -16.65 4.46 -6.80
C SER A 78 -15.77 3.59 -5.92
N LEU A 79 -14.60 3.17 -6.44
CA LEU A 79 -13.62 2.44 -5.65
C LEU A 79 -13.06 3.29 -4.50
N ASN A 80 -12.82 4.58 -4.74
CA ASN A 80 -12.38 5.49 -3.69
C ASN A 80 -13.42 5.63 -2.57
N SER A 81 -14.72 5.71 -2.92
CA SER A 81 -15.80 5.77 -1.92
C SER A 81 -15.92 4.45 -1.16
N ALA A 82 -15.81 3.31 -1.84
CA ALA A 82 -15.79 2.00 -1.19
C ALA A 82 -14.59 1.85 -0.23
N ALA A 83 -13.41 2.33 -0.63
CA ALA A 83 -12.22 2.32 0.21
C ALA A 83 -12.37 3.22 1.46
N GLN A 84 -13.07 4.35 1.34
CA GLN A 84 -13.38 5.21 2.49
C GLN A 84 -14.34 4.53 3.46
N ASP A 85 -15.44 3.92 2.98
CA ASP A 85 -16.34 3.15 3.83
C ASP A 85 -15.62 1.97 4.51
N MET A 86 -14.75 1.29 3.77
CA MET A 86 -13.95 0.19 4.32
C MET A 86 -13.01 0.68 5.42
N ALA A 87 -12.32 1.79 5.21
CA ALA A 87 -11.42 2.38 6.21
C ALA A 87 -12.18 2.84 7.47
N GLU A 88 -13.40 3.38 7.30
CA GLU A 88 -14.28 3.74 8.41
C GLU A 88 -14.70 2.48 9.17
N GLU A 89 -15.18 1.45 8.49
CA GLU A 89 -15.57 0.18 9.11
C GLU A 89 -14.40 -0.45 9.87
N LEU A 90 -13.22 -0.53 9.26
CA LEU A 90 -12.00 -1.06 9.90
C LEU A 90 -11.61 -0.29 11.16
N SER A 91 -11.91 1.00 11.24
CA SER A 91 -11.59 1.84 12.38
C SER A 91 -12.38 1.48 13.66
N HIS A 92 -13.45 0.72 13.54
CA HIS A 92 -14.28 0.27 14.67
C HIS A 92 -13.76 -1.00 15.33
N TYR A 93 -12.74 -1.64 14.78
CA TYR A 93 -12.22 -2.92 15.26
C TYR A 93 -10.78 -2.81 15.77
N ASP A 94 -10.51 -3.49 16.87
CA ASP A 94 -9.19 -3.48 17.53
C ASP A 94 -8.33 -4.72 17.20
N ASN A 95 -8.88 -5.70 16.47
CA ASN A 95 -8.16 -6.93 16.14
C ASN A 95 -8.44 -7.43 14.72
N PHE A 96 -7.48 -8.17 14.17
CA PHE A 96 -7.54 -8.67 12.79
C PHE A 96 -8.66 -9.67 12.55
N GLU A 97 -9.05 -10.49 13.53
CA GLU A 97 -10.13 -11.47 13.36
C GLU A 97 -11.47 -10.79 13.07
N GLN A 98 -11.75 -9.70 13.77
CA GLN A 98 -12.95 -8.90 13.51
C GLN A 98 -12.87 -8.19 12.15
N MET A 99 -11.71 -7.67 11.78
CA MET A 99 -11.48 -7.02 10.48
C MET A 99 -11.65 -8.01 9.33
N ASP A 100 -11.23 -9.27 9.50
CA ASP A 100 -11.41 -10.31 8.49
C ASP A 100 -12.88 -10.74 8.29
N ALA A 101 -13.72 -10.54 9.31
CA ALA A 101 -15.15 -10.84 9.24
C ALA A 101 -15.98 -9.80 8.47
N ILE A 102 -15.39 -8.65 8.09
CA ILE A 102 -16.09 -7.61 7.33
C ILE A 102 -16.47 -8.14 5.94
N ASN A 103 -17.72 -7.94 5.58
CA ASN A 103 -18.20 -8.31 4.24
C ASN A 103 -17.80 -7.25 3.20
N ARG A 104 -16.66 -7.45 2.58
CA ARG A 104 -16.05 -6.54 1.58
C ARG A 104 -16.90 -6.40 0.32
N ASP A 105 -17.52 -7.49 -0.11
CA ASP A 105 -18.38 -7.49 -1.30
C ASP A 105 -19.59 -6.58 -1.07
N SER A 106 -20.21 -6.64 0.10
CA SER A 106 -21.33 -5.79 0.46
C SER A 106 -20.98 -4.29 0.44
N ILE A 107 -19.76 -3.92 0.81
CA ILE A 107 -19.31 -2.52 0.75
C ILE A 107 -19.10 -2.10 -0.71
N LEU A 108 -18.45 -2.93 -1.51
CA LEU A 108 -18.24 -2.64 -2.94
C LEU A 108 -19.55 -2.50 -3.71
N GLU A 109 -20.52 -3.39 -3.47
CA GLU A 109 -21.82 -3.38 -4.15
C GLU A 109 -22.63 -2.09 -3.94
N LYS A 110 -22.40 -1.37 -2.82
CA LYS A 110 -23.03 -0.05 -2.60
C LYS A 110 -22.64 0.97 -3.66
N TYR A 111 -21.46 0.84 -4.26
CA TYR A 111 -20.88 1.83 -5.15
C TYR A 111 -20.85 1.42 -6.62
N GLY A 112 -21.31 0.22 -6.93
CA GLY A 112 -21.45 -0.25 -8.31
C GLY A 112 -21.28 -1.75 -8.43
N HIS A 113 -21.51 -2.21 -9.67
CA HIS A 113 -21.26 -3.59 -10.04
C HIS A 113 -19.89 -3.68 -10.72
N TYR A 114 -19.04 -4.57 -10.26
CA TYR A 114 -17.70 -4.75 -10.80
C TYR A 114 -17.59 -6.12 -11.47
N GLU A 115 -17.16 -6.11 -12.73
CA GLU A 115 -16.84 -7.34 -13.44
C GLU A 115 -15.33 -7.62 -13.32
N GLY A 116 -14.99 -8.87 -12.99
CA GLY A 116 -13.60 -9.32 -12.94
C GLY A 116 -13.05 -9.45 -11.52
N GLN A 117 -11.75 -9.23 -11.38
CA GLN A 117 -11.04 -9.38 -10.11
C GLN A 117 -10.81 -8.03 -9.44
N PHE A 118 -11.09 -7.96 -8.16
CA PHE A 118 -10.66 -6.86 -7.31
C PHE A 118 -9.71 -7.36 -6.22
N GLY A 119 -9.02 -6.45 -5.58
CA GLY A 119 -8.15 -6.72 -4.44
C GLY A 119 -8.11 -5.53 -3.51
N GLU A 120 -7.84 -5.80 -2.27
CA GLU A 120 -7.69 -4.81 -1.21
C GLU A 120 -6.28 -4.85 -0.67
N SER A 121 -5.75 -3.68 -0.36
CA SER A 121 -4.51 -3.52 0.41
C SER A 121 -4.74 -2.46 1.47
N THR A 122 -4.38 -2.76 2.70
CA THR A 122 -4.65 -1.87 3.84
C THR A 122 -3.34 -1.49 4.53
N ASP A 123 -3.19 -0.20 4.81
CA ASP A 123 -2.11 0.36 5.62
C ASP A 123 -2.69 1.09 6.82
N PHE A 124 -2.07 0.92 7.98
CA PHE A 124 -2.48 1.53 9.23
C PHE A 124 -1.45 2.55 9.72
N GLY A 125 -1.93 3.74 10.05
CA GLY A 125 -1.15 4.75 10.77
C GLY A 125 -0.26 5.64 9.90
N SER A 126 -0.13 5.41 8.60
CA SER A 126 0.66 6.27 7.74
C SER A 126 0.02 7.63 7.51
N MET A 127 0.80 8.69 7.71
CA MET A 127 0.36 10.08 7.56
C MET A 127 0.76 10.69 6.21
N SER A 128 1.50 9.98 5.37
CA SER A 128 1.90 10.46 4.05
C SER A 128 1.58 9.44 2.96
N PRO A 129 1.17 9.89 1.76
CA PRO A 129 0.91 9.02 0.62
C PRO A 129 2.10 8.12 0.26
N GLU A 130 3.31 8.66 0.38
CA GLU A 130 4.54 7.92 0.16
C GLU A 130 4.69 6.74 1.13
N MET A 131 4.48 6.97 2.43
CA MET A 131 4.63 5.90 3.43
C MET A 131 3.54 4.84 3.30
N VAL A 132 2.31 5.20 2.94
CA VAL A 132 1.27 4.22 2.59
C VAL A 132 1.80 3.25 1.53
N VAL A 133 2.30 3.79 0.43
CA VAL A 133 2.78 2.96 -0.69
C VAL A 133 4.05 2.18 -0.33
N VAL A 134 4.97 2.79 0.43
CA VAL A 134 6.18 2.11 0.92
C VAL A 134 5.81 0.94 1.82
N ASN A 135 4.89 1.11 2.76
CA ASN A 135 4.46 0.06 3.68
C ASN A 135 3.77 -1.09 2.92
N LEU A 136 2.86 -0.79 2.00
CA LEU A 136 2.23 -1.82 1.15
C LEU A 136 3.24 -2.55 0.25
N LEU A 137 4.26 -1.85 -0.23
CA LEU A 137 5.32 -2.42 -1.06
C LEU A 137 6.27 -3.30 -0.25
N VAL A 138 6.73 -2.82 0.90
CA VAL A 138 7.61 -3.59 1.79
C VAL A 138 6.86 -4.76 2.38
N ASP A 139 5.62 -4.53 2.79
CA ASP A 139 4.69 -5.53 3.33
C ASP A 139 5.33 -6.31 4.50
N ASP A 140 5.92 -5.53 5.44
CA ASP A 140 6.70 -6.02 6.58
C ASP A 140 5.87 -6.96 7.48
N GLY A 141 6.43 -8.11 7.83
CA GLY A 141 5.77 -9.13 8.65
C GLY A 141 4.78 -10.02 7.88
N ASN A 142 4.41 -9.69 6.66
CA ASN A 142 3.55 -10.51 5.81
C ASN A 142 4.39 -11.36 4.85
N LYS A 143 4.68 -12.59 5.22
CA LYS A 143 5.51 -13.50 4.41
C LYS A 143 4.96 -13.77 3.02
N SER A 144 3.64 -13.66 2.82
CA SER A 144 3.01 -13.85 1.51
C SER A 144 3.25 -12.69 0.56
N ARG A 145 3.60 -11.51 1.08
CA ARG A 145 3.72 -10.24 0.35
C ARG A 145 2.44 -9.95 -0.45
N GLY A 146 1.29 -10.18 0.18
CA GLY A 146 -0.02 -10.03 -0.46
C GLY A 146 -0.28 -8.61 -0.96
N ASN A 147 -0.04 -7.60 -0.11
CA ASN A 147 -0.20 -6.19 -0.47
C ASN A 147 0.72 -5.79 -1.63
N ARG A 148 2.00 -6.17 -1.57
CA ARG A 148 2.95 -5.95 -2.67
C ARG A 148 2.44 -6.52 -3.98
N LYS A 149 1.95 -7.76 -3.98
CA LYS A 149 1.43 -8.43 -5.19
C LYS A 149 0.25 -7.68 -5.79
N MET A 150 -0.63 -7.11 -4.96
CA MET A 150 -1.77 -6.31 -5.44
C MET A 150 -1.33 -5.05 -6.17
N LEU A 151 -0.30 -4.35 -5.68
CA LEU A 151 0.22 -3.14 -6.33
C LEU A 151 0.72 -3.38 -7.77
N PHE A 152 1.17 -4.60 -8.09
CA PHE A 152 1.75 -4.94 -9.38
C PHE A 152 0.91 -5.91 -10.22
N LYS A 153 -0.35 -6.09 -9.88
CA LYS A 153 -1.26 -6.90 -10.70
C LYS A 153 -1.47 -6.21 -12.07
N GLU A 154 -1.06 -6.90 -13.15
CA GLU A 154 -1.10 -6.34 -14.52
C GLU A 154 -2.53 -6.15 -15.03
N THR A 155 -3.45 -7.00 -14.57
CA THR A 155 -4.86 -6.96 -14.99
C THR A 155 -5.62 -5.78 -14.41
N TYR A 156 -5.13 -5.17 -13.32
CA TYR A 156 -5.79 -4.02 -12.72
C TYR A 156 -5.61 -2.77 -13.57
N LYS A 157 -6.70 -2.01 -13.70
CA LYS A 157 -6.77 -0.76 -14.50
C LYS A 157 -7.17 0.43 -13.63
N LYS A 158 -7.88 0.17 -12.53
CA LYS A 158 -8.47 1.17 -11.66
C LYS A 158 -8.03 0.95 -10.21
N ILE A 159 -8.06 2.01 -9.43
CA ILE A 159 -7.79 2.04 -8.00
C ILE A 159 -8.70 3.09 -7.35
#